data_2e699338ac539738649992a7872c8552
#
_entry.id   2e699338ac539738649992a7872c8552
#
_cell.length_a   1.000
_cell.length_b   1.000
_cell.length_c   1.000
_cell.angle_alpha   90.00
_cell.angle_beta   90.00
_cell.angle_gamma   90.00
#
_symmetry.space_group_name_H-M   'P 1'
#
loop_
_entity.id
_entity.type
_entity.pdbx_description
1 polymer ?
#
loop_
_entity_poly.entity_id
_entity_poly.type
_entity_poly.pdbx_seq_one_letter_code
_entity_poly.pdbx_strand_id
1 'polypeptide(L)'
;MNKFEVVLCIVNSGYSDMVMDAAKKVGARGGTVINARGTASKEAEKLFNITIHPEKEIVMILVNSDIKNDILHTLYEHVGTSTEAQGIAFALPVDEVVGIKKPTKNNQNQKGSNA
;
A
#
# COMPACT_ATOMS: atom_id res chain seq x y z
N MET A 1 -7.37 -20.87 -0.32
CA MET A 1 -7.56 -19.52 -0.84
C MET A 1 -7.24 -18.48 0.24
N ASN A 2 -6.43 -17.52 -0.10
CA ASN A 2 -6.06 -16.49 0.87
C ASN A 2 -7.17 -15.47 1.02
N LYS A 3 -7.46 -15.13 2.25
CA LYS A 3 -8.45 -14.09 2.51
C LYS A 3 -7.84 -12.70 2.58
N PHE A 4 -6.56 -12.62 2.81
CA PHE A 4 -5.85 -11.35 2.96
C PHE A 4 -4.66 -11.29 2.04
N GLU A 5 -4.35 -10.08 1.66
CA GLU A 5 -3.13 -9.80 0.93
C GLU A 5 -2.51 -8.56 1.52
N VAL A 6 -1.21 -8.42 1.37
CA VAL A 6 -0.55 -7.19 1.74
C VAL A 6 -0.20 -6.44 0.48
N VAL A 7 -0.60 -5.17 0.46
CA VAL A 7 -0.23 -4.27 -0.63
C VAL A 7 0.94 -3.43 -0.15
N LEU A 8 2.00 -3.44 -0.92
CA LEU A 8 3.15 -2.60 -0.65
C LEU A 8 3.17 -1.51 -1.70
N CYS A 9 3.24 -0.27 -1.26
CA CYS A 9 3.30 0.87 -2.16
C CYS A 9 4.54 1.68 -1.82
N ILE A 10 5.47 1.75 -2.75
CA ILE A 10 6.72 2.44 -2.55
C ILE A 10 6.63 3.76 -3.28
N VAL A 11 6.75 4.86 -2.54
CA VAL A 11 6.60 6.20 -3.10
C VAL A 11 7.76 7.07 -2.66
N ASN A 12 7.93 8.18 -3.33
CA ASN A 12 8.84 9.22 -2.86
C ASN A 12 8.42 9.67 -1.47
N SER A 13 9.40 10.02 -0.66
CA SER A 13 9.14 10.48 0.70
C SER A 13 8.20 11.69 0.67
N GLY A 14 7.24 11.70 1.57
CA GLY A 14 6.24 12.76 1.64
C GLY A 14 4.90 12.40 1.02
N TYR A 15 4.79 11.25 0.39
CA TYR A 15 3.56 10.90 -0.31
C TYR A 15 2.78 9.76 0.35
N SER A 16 3.18 9.35 1.56
CA SER A 16 2.48 8.24 2.22
C SER A 16 1.05 8.61 2.60
N ASP A 17 0.79 9.86 2.95
CA ASP A 17 -0.58 10.27 3.28
C ASP A 17 -1.47 10.18 2.05
N MET A 18 -0.94 10.56 0.89
CA MET A 18 -1.70 10.45 -0.35
C MET A 18 -2.03 9.00 -0.68
N VAL A 19 -1.08 8.09 -0.42
CA VAL A 19 -1.31 6.67 -0.60
C VAL A 19 -2.49 6.22 0.29
N MET A 20 -2.44 6.57 1.57
CA MET A 20 -3.48 6.14 2.49
C MET A 20 -4.83 6.77 2.17
N ASP A 21 -4.83 8.04 1.78
CA ASP A 21 -6.10 8.69 1.41
C ASP A 21 -6.75 7.96 0.23
N ALA A 22 -5.97 7.61 -0.78
CA ALA A 22 -6.50 6.89 -1.93
C ALA A 22 -6.99 5.51 -1.53
N ALA A 23 -6.20 4.80 -0.73
CA ALA A 23 -6.55 3.43 -0.34
C ALA A 23 -7.80 3.39 0.54
N LYS A 24 -7.95 4.34 1.44
CA LYS A 24 -9.10 4.34 2.34
C LYS A 24 -10.40 4.55 1.59
N LYS A 25 -10.37 5.27 0.50
CA LYS A 25 -11.58 5.51 -0.28
C LYS A 25 -12.16 4.22 -0.86
N VAL A 26 -11.35 3.21 -1.05
CA VAL A 26 -11.82 1.94 -1.58
C VAL A 26 -11.80 0.83 -0.55
N GLY A 27 -11.71 1.17 0.72
CA GLY A 27 -11.96 0.21 1.79
C GLY A 27 -10.79 -0.16 2.67
N ALA A 28 -9.61 0.37 2.44
CA ALA A 28 -8.49 0.10 3.34
C ALA A 28 -8.73 0.77 4.68
N ARG A 29 -8.30 0.13 5.75
CA ARG A 29 -8.51 0.67 7.08
C ARG A 29 -7.33 1.46 7.59
N GLY A 30 -6.14 0.99 7.33
CA GLY A 30 -4.95 1.70 7.75
C GLY A 30 -3.74 1.00 7.19
N GLY A 31 -2.59 1.53 7.49
CA GLY A 31 -1.36 0.96 6.99
C GLY A 31 -0.21 1.32 7.89
N THR A 32 0.94 0.77 7.57
CA THR A 32 2.19 1.03 8.27
C THR A 32 3.15 1.67 7.30
N VAL A 33 3.76 2.76 7.72
CA VAL A 33 4.71 3.48 6.88
C VAL A 33 6.11 3.15 7.35
N ILE A 34 6.95 2.74 6.41
CA ILE A 34 8.32 2.37 6.67
C ILE A 34 9.21 3.31 5.88
N ASN A 35 10.13 3.97 6.54
CA ASN A 35 11.09 4.80 5.84
C ASN A 35 12.09 3.92 5.12
N ALA A 36 12.40 4.30 3.89
CA ALA A 36 13.23 3.47 3.05
C ALA A 36 14.09 4.34 2.16
N ARG A 37 14.94 3.70 1.40
CA ARG A 37 15.82 4.39 0.51
C ARG A 37 15.92 3.61 -0.78
N GLY A 38 15.68 4.30 -1.88
CA GLY A 38 15.83 3.70 -3.18
C GLY A 38 17.28 3.70 -3.63
N THR A 39 17.57 2.82 -4.56
CA THR A 39 18.88 2.79 -5.18
C THR A 39 18.69 3.12 -6.65
N ALA A 40 19.41 4.12 -7.10
CA ALA A 40 19.37 4.48 -8.51
C ALA A 40 20.78 4.79 -8.92
N SER A 41 21.13 4.44 -10.13
CA SER A 41 22.47 4.69 -10.59
C SER A 41 22.62 6.16 -10.93
N LYS A 42 23.75 6.71 -10.54
CA LYS A 42 24.06 8.07 -10.92
C LYS A 42 24.24 8.19 -12.42
N GLU A 43 24.55 7.11 -13.05
CA GLU A 43 24.67 7.08 -14.49
C GLU A 43 23.34 7.32 -15.17
N ALA A 44 22.27 6.77 -14.60
CA ALA A 44 20.94 7.00 -15.13
C ALA A 44 20.56 8.47 -15.00
N GLU A 45 20.89 9.10 -13.87
CA GLU A 45 20.63 10.52 -13.71
C GLU A 45 21.34 11.34 -14.78
N LYS A 46 22.60 11.04 -15.02
CA LYS A 46 23.37 11.78 -15.99
C LYS A 46 22.86 11.53 -17.40
N LEU A 47 22.57 10.28 -17.70
CA LEU A 47 22.19 9.91 -19.06
C LEU A 47 20.87 10.54 -19.47
N PHE A 48 19.90 10.55 -18.54
CA PHE A 48 18.56 11.04 -18.85
C PHE A 48 18.32 12.44 -18.34
N ASN A 49 19.31 13.06 -17.70
CA ASN A 49 19.19 14.42 -17.18
C ASN A 49 17.99 14.55 -16.24
N ILE A 50 17.86 13.61 -15.33
CA ILE A 50 16.76 13.59 -14.38
C ILE A 50 17.31 13.58 -12.96
N THR A 51 16.49 14.03 -12.03
CA THR A 51 16.82 13.96 -10.62
C THR A 51 16.12 12.74 -10.02
N ILE A 52 16.88 11.92 -9.32
CA ILE A 52 16.34 10.74 -8.68
C ILE A 52 16.33 10.98 -7.18
N HIS A 53 15.17 10.82 -6.59
CA HIS A 53 14.99 11.03 -5.15
C HIS A 53 15.23 9.71 -4.42
N PRO A 54 16.30 9.62 -3.61
CA PRO A 54 16.59 8.35 -2.94
C PRO A 54 15.67 8.06 -1.76
N GLU A 55 15.15 9.08 -1.09
CA GLU A 55 14.30 8.84 0.08
C GLU A 55 12.95 8.34 -0.37
N LYS A 56 12.54 7.23 0.19
CA LYS A 56 11.28 6.57 -0.13
C LYS A 56 10.53 6.28 1.13
N GLU A 57 9.24 6.05 0.96
CA GLU A 57 8.40 5.51 2.01
C GLU A 57 7.70 4.30 1.45
N ILE A 58 7.62 3.26 2.25
CA ILE A 58 6.87 2.06 1.87
C ILE A 58 5.62 2.05 2.73
N VAL A 59 4.46 2.06 2.09
CA VAL A 59 3.20 1.95 2.81
C VAL A 59 2.74 0.51 2.68
N MET A 60 2.59 -0.15 3.82
CA MET A 60 2.20 -1.55 3.88
C MET A 60 0.77 -1.62 4.35
N ILE A 61 -0.11 -2.19 3.55
CA ILE A 61 -1.54 -2.19 3.82
C ILE A 61 -2.05 -3.62 3.75
N LEU A 62 -2.58 -4.11 4.86
CA LEU A 62 -3.20 -5.42 4.90
C LEU A 62 -4.65 -5.26 4.49
N VAL A 63 -5.07 -5.96 3.46
CA VAL A 63 -6.42 -5.80 2.91
C VAL A 63 -7.06 -7.16 2.70
N ASN A 64 -8.37 -7.17 2.67
CA ASN A 64 -9.08 -8.35 2.19
C ASN A 64 -8.79 -8.54 0.72
N SER A 65 -8.71 -9.81 0.32
CA SER A 65 -8.39 -10.13 -1.06
C SER A 65 -9.41 -9.58 -2.05
N ASP A 66 -10.66 -9.40 -1.61
CA ASP A 66 -11.71 -8.95 -2.51
C ASP A 66 -11.58 -7.49 -2.89
N ILE A 67 -10.83 -6.68 -2.15
CA ILE A 67 -10.62 -5.28 -2.53
C ILE A 67 -9.22 -5.02 -3.06
N LYS A 68 -8.39 -6.04 -3.16
CA LYS A 68 -7.00 -5.86 -3.55
C LYS A 68 -6.87 -5.18 -4.91
N ASN A 69 -7.66 -5.60 -5.87
CA ASN A 69 -7.56 -5.01 -7.21
C ASN A 69 -8.01 -3.55 -7.23
N ASP A 70 -9.03 -3.23 -6.46
CA ASP A 70 -9.46 -1.83 -6.35
C ASP A 70 -8.38 -0.97 -5.71
N ILE A 71 -7.69 -1.51 -4.71
CA ILE A 71 -6.58 -0.80 -4.08
C ILE A 71 -5.47 -0.54 -5.10
N LEU A 72 -5.07 -1.58 -5.82
CA LEU A 72 -3.99 -1.40 -6.80
C LEU A 72 -4.37 -0.40 -7.87
N HIS A 73 -5.62 -0.44 -8.31
CA HIS A 73 -6.07 0.47 -9.35
C HIS A 73 -6.05 1.92 -8.88
N THR A 74 -6.56 2.18 -7.68
CA THR A 74 -6.59 3.55 -7.17
C THR A 74 -5.19 4.08 -6.91
N LEU A 75 -4.28 3.19 -6.48
CA LEU A 75 -2.90 3.62 -6.28
C LEU A 75 -2.21 3.94 -7.59
N TYR A 76 -2.49 3.16 -8.62
CA TYR A 76 -1.95 3.46 -9.93
C TYR A 76 -2.39 4.87 -10.39
N GLU A 77 -3.65 5.18 -10.20
CA GLU A 77 -4.18 6.46 -10.67
C GLU A 77 -3.66 7.65 -9.88
N HIS A 78 -3.50 7.51 -8.58
CA HIS A 78 -3.22 8.67 -7.73
C HIS A 78 -1.75 8.83 -7.39
N VAL A 79 -1.00 7.75 -7.32
CA VAL A 79 0.40 7.82 -6.89
C VAL A 79 1.34 7.02 -7.79
N GLY A 80 0.89 6.64 -8.97
CA GLY A 80 1.69 5.80 -9.86
C GLY A 80 2.93 6.50 -10.39
N THR A 81 3.62 5.79 -11.26
CA THR A 81 4.92 6.26 -11.74
C THR A 81 4.85 7.53 -12.58
N SER A 82 3.67 7.85 -13.11
CA SER A 82 3.51 9.09 -13.87
C SER A 82 3.14 10.28 -13.00
N THR A 83 3.02 10.10 -11.69
CA THR A 83 2.73 11.19 -10.77
C THR A 83 4.01 11.59 -10.04
N GLU A 84 3.94 12.69 -9.29
CA GLU A 84 5.09 13.13 -8.51
C GLU A 84 5.49 12.13 -7.44
N ALA A 85 4.56 11.34 -6.96
CA ALA A 85 4.86 10.31 -5.98
C ALA A 85 5.72 9.20 -6.56
N GLN A 86 5.63 8.97 -7.86
CA GLN A 86 6.39 7.96 -8.59
C GLN A 86 6.28 6.60 -7.93
N GLY A 87 5.05 6.21 -7.63
CA GLY A 87 4.80 5.03 -6.84
C GLY A 87 4.76 3.74 -7.63
N ILE A 88 5.18 2.69 -6.98
CA ILE A 88 5.05 1.33 -7.48
C ILE A 88 4.32 0.56 -6.41
N ALA A 89 3.26 -0.14 -6.79
CA ALA A 89 2.48 -0.91 -5.84
C ALA A 89 2.36 -2.34 -6.32
N PHE A 90 2.39 -3.26 -5.38
CA PHE A 90 2.21 -4.66 -5.70
C PHE A 90 1.63 -5.37 -4.49
N ALA A 91 1.03 -6.54 -4.72
CA ALA A 91 0.37 -7.29 -3.69
C ALA A 91 1.03 -8.64 -3.53
N LEU A 92 1.07 -9.10 -2.28
CA LEU A 92 1.59 -10.41 -1.94
C LEU A 92 0.52 -11.16 -1.15
N PRO A 93 0.33 -12.46 -1.41
CA PRO A 93 -0.62 -13.21 -0.60
C PRO A 93 -0.11 -13.37 0.82
N VAL A 94 -1.03 -13.33 1.76
CA VAL A 94 -0.73 -13.52 3.16
C VAL A 94 -1.29 -14.87 3.56
N ASP A 95 -0.41 -15.74 4.04
CA ASP A 95 -0.81 -17.09 4.37
C ASP A 95 -1.69 -17.11 5.61
N GLU A 96 -1.28 -16.46 6.67
CA GLU A 96 -2.02 -16.43 7.91
C GLU A 96 -1.87 -15.08 8.58
N VAL A 97 -2.92 -14.66 9.27
CA VAL A 97 -2.93 -13.40 10.00
C VAL A 97 -3.43 -13.66 11.41
N VAL A 98 -2.72 -13.14 12.40
CA VAL A 98 -3.20 -13.12 13.78
C VAL A 98 -3.28 -11.68 14.23
N GLY A 99 -4.18 -11.41 15.15
CA GLY A 99 -4.32 -10.06 15.67
C GLY A 99 -5.50 -9.31 15.11
N ILE A 100 -6.12 -9.82 14.06
CA ILE A 100 -7.32 -9.21 13.50
C ILE A 100 -8.52 -9.94 14.05
N LYS A 101 -9.45 -9.19 14.61
CA LYS A 101 -10.65 -9.79 15.15
C LYS A 101 -11.54 -10.23 13.99
N LYS A 102 -11.89 -11.49 13.98
CA LYS A 102 -12.77 -11.99 12.96
C LYS A 102 -14.19 -11.56 13.24
N PRO A 103 -14.98 -11.30 12.21
CA PRO A 103 -16.38 -11.02 12.45
C PRO A 103 -17.04 -12.27 13.05
N THR A 104 -17.90 -12.09 14.03
CA THR A 104 -18.62 -13.22 14.58
C THR A 104 -19.78 -13.57 13.68
N LYS A 105 -20.04 -14.86 13.66
CA LYS A 105 -21.15 -15.27 12.90
C LYS A 105 -22.42 -14.93 13.46
N ASN A 106 -22.47 -14.84 14.49
CA ASN A 106 -23.72 -14.44 14.98
C ASN A 106 -23.65 -13.25 15.60
N ASN A 107 -23.48 -13.13 15.64
CA ASN A 107 -23.28 -12.34 16.12
C ASN A 107 -23.53 -11.72 16.35
N GLN A 108 -23.93 -11.72 16.52
CA GLN A 108 -24.12 -11.22 16.84
C GLN A 108 -23.72 -10.85 17.84
N ASN A 109 -23.50 -10.97 18.27
CA ASN A 109 -22.97 -10.72 19.20
C ASN A 109 -21.95 -10.28 19.43
N GLN A 110 -21.55 -10.26 19.01
CA GLN A 110 -20.53 -9.89 19.10
C GLN A 110 -20.14 -9.09 18.75
N LYS A 111 -20.11 -8.67 18.90
CA LYS A 111 -19.59 -8.04 18.75
C LYS A 111 -18.82 -7.85 18.14
N GLY A 112 -18.55 -7.75 17.60
CA GLY A 112 -17.76 -7.75 16.86
C GLY A 112 -16.94 -7.15 16.36
N SER A 113 -16.45 -6.95 15.98
CA SER A 113 -15.71 -6.32 15.45
C SER A 113 -14.68 -6.47 14.93
N ASN A 114 -14.20 -6.29 14.42
CA ASN A 114 -13.28 -6.53 13.78
C ASN A 114 -12.37 -5.73 13.49
N ALA A 115 -11.67 -5.89 13.21
CA ALA A 115 -10.61 -5.07 13.12
C ALA A 115 -10.03 -4.46 12.17
#